data_e81948c6846c558cb1ade61cd9a445a8
#
_entry.id   e81948c6846c558cb1ade61cd9a445a8
#
_cell.length_a   1.000
_cell.length_b   1.000
_cell.length_c   1.000
_cell.angle_alpha   90.00
_cell.angle_beta   90.00
_cell.angle_gamma   90.00
#
_symmetry.space_group_name_H-M   'P 1'
#
loop_
_entity.id
_entity.type
_entity.pdbx_description
1 polymer ?
#
loop_
_entity_poly.entity_id
_entity_poly.type
_entity_poly.pdbx_seq_one_letter_code
_entity_poly.pdbx_strand_id
1 'polypeptide(L)'
;MNSSLLETQGLGLCISQRWLFRNLDISIPPQSFVGVTGPSGVGKTSLLRLLAKDLQADEGKVCSHLQSGQNTAMIFQDLQLADGASALNNALGGCLGRHSGISTFFNFPSPEKEAANSWLEKFGLAGKSRQWASTLSRGERQRLAICRTLLSDPTLLLADEPVASLDNEWAGQTLQILKDSQTQKGGSL
;
A
#
# COMPACT_ATOMS: atom_id res chain seq x y z
N MET A 1 -20.50 -16.23 -11.08
CA MET A 1 -20.35 -14.77 -11.01
C MET A 1 -18.87 -14.50 -10.77
N ASN A 2 -18.18 -13.92 -11.73
CA ASN A 2 -16.76 -13.57 -11.55
C ASN A 2 -16.67 -12.44 -10.53
N SER A 3 -16.25 -12.75 -9.33
CA SER A 3 -16.10 -11.76 -8.27
C SER A 3 -14.66 -11.27 -8.22
N SER A 4 -14.22 -10.55 -9.25
CA SER A 4 -12.94 -9.85 -9.18
C SER A 4 -13.07 -8.62 -8.27
N LEU A 5 -12.01 -8.27 -7.55
CA LEU A 5 -11.94 -7.00 -6.79
C LEU A 5 -11.67 -5.83 -7.71
N LEU A 6 -10.90 -6.07 -8.76
CA LEU A 6 -10.50 -5.06 -9.74
C LEU A 6 -10.30 -5.69 -11.11
N GLU A 7 -10.72 -4.99 -12.16
CA GLU A 7 -10.51 -5.36 -13.55
C GLU A 7 -10.01 -4.17 -14.36
N THR A 8 -9.29 -4.45 -15.43
CA THR A 8 -8.97 -3.45 -16.45
C THR A 8 -9.58 -3.84 -17.79
N GLN A 9 -9.94 -2.87 -18.58
CA GLN A 9 -10.52 -3.06 -19.91
C GLN A 9 -9.73 -2.21 -20.91
N GLY A 10 -8.93 -2.88 -21.74
CA GLY A 10 -8.15 -2.24 -22.79
C GLY A 10 -7.18 -1.17 -22.28
N LEU A 11 -6.60 -1.34 -21.05
CA LEU A 11 -5.81 -0.32 -20.39
C LEU A 11 -4.57 0.02 -21.19
N GLY A 12 -4.31 1.31 -21.40
CA GLY A 12 -3.14 1.83 -22.09
C GLY A 12 -2.56 3.05 -21.41
N LEU A 13 -1.23 3.14 -21.41
CA LEU A 13 -0.48 4.28 -20.89
C LEU A 13 0.65 4.68 -21.83
N CYS A 14 0.66 5.95 -22.21
CA CYS A 14 1.64 6.59 -23.07
C CYS A 14 2.39 7.66 -22.29
N ILE A 15 3.72 7.60 -22.26
CA ILE A 15 4.58 8.62 -21.64
C ILE A 15 5.53 9.15 -22.71
N SER A 16 5.59 10.46 -22.89
CA SER A 16 6.48 11.12 -23.87
C SER A 16 6.36 10.50 -25.27
N GLN A 17 5.12 10.30 -25.76
CA GLN A 17 4.78 9.71 -27.06
C GLN A 17 5.19 8.25 -27.24
N ARG A 18 5.58 7.57 -26.17
CA ARG A 18 5.91 6.15 -26.18
C ARG A 18 4.91 5.37 -25.32
N TRP A 19 4.29 4.35 -25.91
CA TRP A 19 3.44 3.43 -25.16
C TRP A 19 4.29 2.55 -24.24
N LEU A 20 3.99 2.59 -22.95
CA LEU A 20 4.54 1.64 -21.99
C LEU A 20 3.83 0.29 -22.11
N PHE A 21 2.52 0.34 -22.21
CA PHE A 21 1.66 -0.81 -22.52
C PHE A 21 0.37 -0.31 -23.15
N ARG A 22 -0.33 -1.21 -23.84
CA ARG A 22 -1.59 -0.91 -24.53
C ARG A 22 -2.46 -2.16 -24.57
N ASN A 23 -3.78 -1.97 -24.56
CA ASN A 23 -4.78 -3.04 -24.61
C ASN A 23 -4.54 -4.11 -23.54
N LEU A 24 -4.29 -3.68 -22.29
CA LEU A 24 -3.99 -4.56 -21.16
C LEU A 24 -5.25 -4.86 -20.38
N ASP A 25 -5.63 -6.15 -20.35
CA ASP A 25 -6.75 -6.67 -19.57
C ASP A 25 -6.21 -7.50 -18.42
N ILE A 26 -6.57 -7.10 -17.18
CA ILE A 26 -6.18 -7.77 -15.93
C ILE A 26 -7.44 -7.98 -15.12
N SER A 27 -7.52 -9.11 -14.41
CA SER A 27 -8.53 -9.39 -13.40
C SER A 27 -7.86 -9.83 -12.11
N ILE A 28 -8.16 -9.17 -11.00
CA ILE A 28 -7.63 -9.48 -9.66
C ILE A 28 -8.78 -10.08 -8.85
N PRO A 29 -8.81 -11.41 -8.67
CA PRO A 29 -9.82 -12.07 -7.86
C PRO A 29 -9.58 -11.82 -6.36
N PRO A 30 -10.60 -11.99 -5.50
CA PRO A 30 -10.43 -12.00 -4.05
C PRO A 30 -9.42 -13.08 -3.60
N GLN A 31 -8.77 -12.85 -2.48
CA GLN A 31 -7.84 -13.79 -1.85
C GLN A 31 -6.68 -14.23 -2.77
N SER A 32 -6.29 -13.38 -3.70
CA SER A 32 -5.20 -13.65 -4.62
C SER A 32 -3.93 -12.91 -4.23
N PHE A 33 -2.80 -13.51 -4.54
CA PHE A 33 -1.48 -12.87 -4.50
C PHE A 33 -0.93 -12.85 -5.93
N VAL A 34 -0.83 -11.65 -6.50
CA VAL A 34 -0.45 -11.45 -7.90
C VAL A 34 0.90 -10.74 -7.98
N GLY A 35 1.91 -11.39 -8.58
CA GLY A 35 3.22 -10.80 -8.82
C GLY A 35 3.32 -10.18 -10.22
N VAL A 36 3.73 -8.90 -10.27
CA VAL A 36 4.05 -8.21 -11.53
C VAL A 36 5.56 -8.21 -11.73
N THR A 37 6.04 -8.92 -12.74
CA THR A 37 7.47 -9.05 -13.04
C THR A 37 7.81 -8.44 -14.40
N GLY A 38 9.06 -8.01 -14.55
CA GLY A 38 9.55 -7.45 -15.81
C GLY A 38 10.78 -6.55 -15.59
N PRO A 39 11.47 -6.14 -16.66
CA PRO A 39 12.66 -5.30 -16.58
C PRO A 39 12.35 -3.93 -15.94
N SER A 40 13.42 -3.25 -15.47
CA SER A 40 13.29 -1.88 -14.98
C SER A 40 12.80 -0.95 -16.09
N GLY A 41 11.93 0.00 -15.74
CA GLY A 41 11.39 0.98 -16.70
C GLY A 41 10.28 0.46 -17.62
N VAL A 42 9.83 -0.80 -17.50
CA VAL A 42 8.76 -1.35 -18.35
C VAL A 42 7.36 -0.82 -18.00
N GLY A 43 7.21 -0.09 -16.89
CA GLY A 43 5.94 0.51 -16.48
C GLY A 43 5.24 -0.17 -15.31
N LYS A 44 5.92 -1.04 -14.53
CA LYS A 44 5.32 -1.72 -13.36
C LYS A 44 4.73 -0.75 -12.34
N THR A 45 5.53 0.22 -11.90
CA THR A 45 5.09 1.31 -11.00
C THR A 45 3.91 2.09 -11.57
N SER A 46 3.96 2.41 -12.88
CA SER A 46 2.89 3.13 -13.56
C SER A 46 1.60 2.31 -13.61
N LEU A 47 1.70 1.01 -13.84
CA LEU A 47 0.56 0.10 -13.79
C LEU A 47 -0.07 0.09 -12.39
N LEU A 48 0.73 -0.09 -11.33
CA LEU A 48 0.23 -0.08 -9.96
C LEU A 48 -0.46 1.25 -9.61
N ARG A 49 0.09 2.39 -10.04
CA ARG A 49 -0.51 3.71 -9.84
C ARG A 49 -1.83 3.89 -10.59
N LEU A 50 -1.96 3.31 -11.81
CA LEU A 50 -3.24 3.26 -12.53
C LEU A 50 -4.27 2.43 -11.77
N LEU A 51 -3.88 1.24 -11.28
CA LEU A 51 -4.77 0.37 -10.48
C LEU A 51 -5.18 1.03 -9.16
N ALA A 52 -4.29 1.83 -8.54
CA ALA A 52 -4.57 2.65 -7.37
C ALA A 52 -5.43 3.89 -7.67
N LYS A 53 -5.69 4.21 -8.95
CA LYS A 53 -6.32 5.45 -9.42
C LYS A 53 -5.54 6.73 -9.05
N ASP A 54 -4.24 6.60 -8.82
CA ASP A 54 -3.30 7.71 -8.59
C ASP A 54 -2.75 8.28 -9.92
N LEU A 55 -3.00 7.61 -11.02
CA LEU A 55 -2.67 8.01 -12.39
C LEU A 55 -3.88 7.78 -13.29
N GLN A 56 -4.06 8.62 -14.32
CA GLN A 56 -5.08 8.42 -15.35
C GLN A 56 -4.52 7.63 -16.53
N ALA A 57 -5.31 6.74 -17.07
CA ALA A 57 -4.99 6.02 -18.31
C ALA A 57 -5.25 6.88 -19.55
N ASP A 58 -4.44 6.70 -20.59
CA ASP A 58 -4.69 7.32 -21.90
C ASP A 58 -5.74 6.54 -22.70
N GLU A 59 -5.81 5.22 -22.52
CA GLU A 59 -6.81 4.34 -23.12
C GLU A 59 -7.37 3.35 -22.10
N GLY A 60 -8.61 2.92 -22.29
CA GLY A 60 -9.27 1.95 -21.45
C GLY A 60 -9.69 2.50 -20.09
N LYS A 61 -9.93 1.62 -19.16
CA LYS A 61 -10.35 1.99 -17.80
C LYS A 61 -10.02 0.92 -16.76
N VAL A 62 -9.97 1.37 -15.50
CA VAL A 62 -9.89 0.52 -14.31
C VAL A 62 -11.27 0.45 -13.65
N CYS A 63 -11.83 -0.75 -13.59
CA CYS A 63 -13.11 -1.05 -12.95
C CYS A 63 -12.85 -1.64 -11.57
N SER A 64 -13.25 -0.94 -10.51
CA SER A 64 -13.20 -1.44 -9.14
C SER A 64 -14.56 -1.98 -8.75
N HIS A 65 -14.58 -3.20 -8.21
CA HIS A 65 -15.78 -3.88 -7.71
C HIS A 65 -15.80 -3.92 -6.17
N LEU A 66 -14.94 -3.11 -5.53
CA LEU A 66 -14.91 -2.97 -4.09
C LEU A 66 -16.25 -2.42 -3.58
N GLN A 67 -16.77 -3.01 -2.51
CA GLN A 67 -18.01 -2.60 -1.88
C GLN A 67 -17.79 -1.35 -1.00
N SER A 68 -18.89 -0.75 -0.54
CA SER A 68 -18.83 0.35 0.42
C SER A 68 -18.09 -0.09 1.70
N GLY A 69 -17.14 0.72 2.14
CA GLY A 69 -16.26 0.41 3.28
C GLY A 69 -15.01 -0.39 2.92
N GLN A 70 -14.91 -0.93 1.72
CA GLN A 70 -13.69 -1.55 1.21
C GLN A 70 -12.82 -0.52 0.49
N ASN A 71 -11.50 -0.67 0.59
CA ASN A 71 -10.55 0.28 0.03
C ASN A 71 -9.36 -0.41 -0.66
N THR A 72 -8.74 0.34 -1.55
CA THR A 72 -7.42 0.03 -2.11
C THR A 72 -6.39 0.90 -1.40
N ALA A 73 -5.26 0.31 -1.00
CA ALA A 73 -4.10 1.06 -0.54
C ALA A 73 -2.84 0.64 -1.30
N MET A 74 -1.87 1.54 -1.36
CA MET A 74 -0.62 1.30 -2.08
C MET A 74 0.58 1.57 -1.17
N ILE A 75 1.52 0.62 -1.17
CA ILE A 75 2.89 0.81 -0.66
C ILE A 75 3.69 1.36 -1.82
N PHE A 76 4.10 2.62 -1.72
CA PHE A 76 4.87 3.31 -2.74
C PHE A 76 6.38 3.04 -2.58
N GLN A 77 7.11 2.99 -3.66
CA GLN A 77 8.57 2.95 -3.66
C GLN A 77 9.15 4.22 -2.97
N ASP A 78 8.58 5.39 -3.24
CA ASP A 78 8.79 6.59 -2.43
C ASP A 78 7.87 6.54 -1.21
N LEU A 79 8.45 6.34 -0.05
CA LEU A 79 7.77 5.99 1.19
C LEU A 79 6.76 7.03 1.68
N GLN A 80 6.84 8.27 1.17
CA GLN A 80 5.93 9.40 1.49
C GLN A 80 5.71 9.61 3.00
N LEU A 81 6.75 9.38 3.81
CA LEU A 81 6.70 9.63 5.24
C LEU A 81 6.87 11.11 5.56
N ALA A 82 6.16 11.58 6.57
CA ALA A 82 6.36 12.91 7.15
C ALA A 82 7.60 12.88 8.05
N ASP A 83 8.71 13.42 7.56
CA ASP A 83 10.01 13.41 8.26
C ASP A 83 9.95 14.10 9.63
N GLY A 84 9.16 15.17 9.75
CA GLY A 84 8.92 15.92 10.98
C GLY A 84 7.84 15.34 11.89
N ALA A 85 7.41 14.10 11.67
CA ALA A 85 6.46 13.40 12.54
C ALA A 85 7.10 12.13 13.15
N SER A 86 6.59 11.71 14.30
CA SER A 86 7.04 10.47 14.95
C SER A 86 6.62 9.24 14.13
N ALA A 87 7.27 8.10 14.40
CA ALA A 87 6.89 6.83 13.78
C ALA A 87 5.42 6.48 14.06
N LEU A 88 4.95 6.69 15.29
CA LEU A 88 3.54 6.48 15.64
C LEU A 88 2.60 7.38 14.83
N ASN A 89 2.92 8.67 14.72
CA ASN A 89 2.07 9.61 13.96
C ASN A 89 2.08 9.30 12.45
N ASN A 90 3.21 8.87 11.90
CA ASN A 90 3.27 8.37 10.51
C ASN A 90 2.39 7.14 10.32
N ALA A 91 2.46 6.16 11.23
CA ALA A 91 1.60 4.97 11.17
C ALA A 91 0.10 5.37 11.25
N LEU A 92 -0.27 6.23 12.20
CA LEU A 92 -1.64 6.73 12.38
C LEU A 92 -2.16 7.51 11.16
N GLY A 93 -1.28 8.05 10.32
CA GLY A 93 -1.66 8.62 9.03
C GLY A 93 -2.49 7.69 8.14
N GLY A 94 -2.32 6.36 8.29
CA GLY A 94 -3.14 5.36 7.60
C GLY A 94 -4.63 5.36 7.98
N CYS A 95 -4.98 5.89 9.16
CA CYS A 95 -6.37 5.97 9.64
C CYS A 95 -7.09 7.26 9.23
N LEU A 96 -6.40 8.25 8.67
CA LEU A 96 -6.99 9.58 8.41
C LEU A 96 -8.24 9.52 7.54
N GLY A 97 -8.28 8.63 6.55
CA GLY A 97 -9.43 8.47 5.66
C GLY A 97 -10.69 7.86 6.33
N ARG A 98 -10.55 7.28 7.53
CA ARG A 98 -11.67 6.67 8.28
C ARG A 98 -12.34 7.62 9.24
N HIS A 99 -11.71 8.74 9.53
CA HIS A 99 -12.22 9.73 10.50
C HIS A 99 -12.48 11.05 9.81
N SER A 100 -13.71 11.53 9.87
CA SER A 100 -14.08 12.87 9.39
C SER A 100 -14.00 13.83 10.58
N GLY A 101 -13.04 14.73 10.58
CA GLY A 101 -13.02 15.84 11.53
C GLY A 101 -11.60 16.32 11.92
N ILE A 102 -11.53 17.61 12.23
CA ILE A 102 -10.32 18.32 12.69
C ILE A 102 -9.79 17.74 14.02
N SER A 103 -10.66 17.11 14.83
CA SER A 103 -10.31 16.50 16.12
C SER A 103 -9.29 15.35 15.99
N THR A 104 -9.27 14.63 14.88
CA THR A 104 -8.36 13.52 14.63
C THR A 104 -6.92 13.99 14.42
N PHE A 105 -6.73 15.23 13.95
CA PHE A 105 -5.41 15.84 13.74
C PHE A 105 -4.64 16.03 15.06
N PHE A 106 -5.35 16.20 16.18
CA PHE A 106 -4.75 16.47 17.49
C PHE A 106 -4.76 15.29 18.44
N ASN A 107 -5.69 14.35 18.30
CA ASN A 107 -5.76 13.19 19.20
C ASN A 107 -6.51 12.01 18.59
N PHE A 108 -5.75 11.05 18.05
CA PHE A 108 -6.32 9.78 17.60
C PHE A 108 -6.93 9.00 18.76
N PRO A 109 -8.07 8.31 18.56
CA PRO A 109 -8.66 7.41 19.56
C PRO A 109 -7.68 6.33 20.04
N SER A 110 -7.88 5.84 21.27
CA SER A 110 -7.00 4.79 21.84
C SER A 110 -6.93 3.52 21.01
N PRO A 111 -8.02 3.00 20.40
CA PRO A 111 -7.96 1.80 19.58
C PRO A 111 -7.02 1.93 18.37
N GLU A 112 -7.00 3.08 17.70
CA GLU A 112 -6.09 3.33 16.57
C GLU A 112 -4.63 3.39 17.03
N LYS A 113 -4.36 3.99 18.19
CA LYS A 113 -3.01 4.01 18.77
C LYS A 113 -2.53 2.61 19.14
N GLU A 114 -3.40 1.79 19.71
CA GLU A 114 -3.11 0.40 20.04
C GLU A 114 -2.84 -0.42 18.76
N ALA A 115 -3.68 -0.29 17.75
CA ALA A 115 -3.49 -0.94 16.46
C ALA A 115 -2.18 -0.48 15.77
N ALA A 116 -1.87 0.82 15.80
CA ALA A 116 -0.63 1.35 15.25
C ALA A 116 0.60 0.79 15.99
N ASN A 117 0.57 0.75 17.33
CA ASN A 117 1.66 0.17 18.12
C ASN A 117 1.81 -1.33 17.86
N SER A 118 0.73 -2.08 17.70
CA SER A 118 0.76 -3.51 17.35
C SER A 118 1.46 -3.73 15.99
N TRP A 119 1.16 -2.89 14.98
CA TRP A 119 1.86 -2.95 13.70
C TRP A 119 3.34 -2.57 13.82
N LEU A 120 3.66 -1.51 14.58
CA LEU A 120 5.05 -1.12 14.83
C LEU A 120 5.84 -2.25 15.51
N GLU A 121 5.22 -2.95 16.47
CA GLU A 121 5.84 -4.10 17.13
C GLU A 121 6.11 -5.25 16.16
N LYS A 122 5.11 -5.65 15.35
CA LYS A 122 5.25 -6.70 14.33
C LYS A 122 6.37 -6.43 13.34
N PHE A 123 6.65 -5.16 13.05
CA PHE A 123 7.72 -4.71 12.15
C PHE A 123 9.01 -4.31 12.88
N GLY A 124 9.17 -4.68 14.17
CA GLY A 124 10.40 -4.45 14.94
C GLY A 124 10.68 -2.97 15.26
N LEU A 125 9.63 -2.15 15.35
CA LEU A 125 9.70 -0.71 15.63
C LEU A 125 9.12 -0.31 17.01
N ALA A 126 8.81 -1.26 17.90
CA ALA A 126 8.14 -1.02 19.19
C ALA A 126 8.83 0.07 20.02
N GLY A 127 10.16 0.01 20.17
CA GLY A 127 10.95 1.00 20.91
C GLY A 127 11.14 2.35 20.21
N LYS A 128 10.62 2.51 18.99
CA LYS A 128 10.86 3.66 18.10
C LYS A 128 9.60 4.50 17.85
N SER A 129 8.49 4.19 18.49
CA SER A 129 7.20 4.85 18.26
C SER A 129 7.24 6.38 18.40
N ARG A 130 8.10 6.89 19.30
CA ARG A 130 8.29 8.33 19.53
C ARG A 130 9.42 8.96 18.73
N GLN A 131 10.23 8.17 18.01
CA GLN A 131 11.31 8.69 17.18
C GLN A 131 10.76 9.36 15.93
N TRP A 132 11.44 10.44 15.50
CA TRP A 132 11.14 11.11 14.24
C TRP A 132 11.46 10.18 13.06
N ALA A 133 10.58 10.15 12.04
CA ALA A 133 10.77 9.32 10.87
C ALA A 133 12.10 9.62 10.14
N SER A 134 12.56 10.88 10.17
CA SER A 134 13.86 11.30 9.62
C SER A 134 15.07 10.63 10.28
N THR A 135 14.95 10.14 11.52
CA THR A 135 16.06 9.52 12.27
C THR A 135 16.10 8.00 12.12
N LEU A 136 15.12 7.42 11.45
CA LEU A 136 15.05 5.99 11.18
C LEU A 136 15.97 5.62 10.01
N SER A 137 16.56 4.42 10.07
CA SER A 137 17.28 3.84 8.92
C SER A 137 16.33 3.63 7.71
N ARG A 138 16.90 3.46 6.51
CA ARG A 138 16.09 3.25 5.30
C ARG A 138 15.17 2.03 5.42
N GLY A 139 15.65 0.91 5.95
CA GLY A 139 14.84 -0.28 6.17
C GLY A 139 13.74 -0.07 7.21
N GLU A 140 14.01 0.68 8.29
CA GLU A 140 13.00 1.06 9.29
C GLU A 140 11.93 1.98 8.70
N ARG A 141 12.32 2.94 7.87
CA ARG A 141 11.39 3.80 7.14
C ARG A 141 10.50 2.98 6.20
N GLN A 142 11.06 1.99 5.51
CA GLN A 142 10.29 1.06 4.67
C GLN A 142 9.24 0.32 5.49
N ARG A 143 9.64 -0.29 6.60
CA ARG A 143 8.72 -1.00 7.50
C ARG A 143 7.65 -0.08 8.09
N LEU A 144 8.01 1.15 8.44
CA LEU A 144 7.05 2.16 8.92
C LEU A 144 6.00 2.54 7.85
N ALA A 145 6.41 2.72 6.60
CA ALA A 145 5.49 2.99 5.49
C ALA A 145 4.50 1.83 5.28
N ILE A 146 4.97 0.58 5.45
CA ILE A 146 4.12 -0.60 5.41
C ILE A 146 3.12 -0.59 6.58
N CYS A 147 3.57 -0.31 7.81
CA CYS A 147 2.67 -0.18 8.98
C CYS A 147 1.55 0.82 8.72
N ARG A 148 1.88 2.00 8.19
CA ARG A 148 0.91 3.04 7.81
C ARG A 148 -0.12 2.50 6.82
N THR A 149 0.34 1.82 5.78
CA THR A 149 -0.54 1.29 4.74
C THR A 149 -1.44 0.17 5.29
N LEU A 150 -0.91 -0.75 6.09
CA LEU A 150 -1.70 -1.83 6.70
C LEU A 150 -2.72 -1.31 7.73
N LEU A 151 -2.41 -0.20 8.40
CA LEU A 151 -3.33 0.42 9.34
C LEU A 151 -4.56 1.03 8.66
N SER A 152 -4.51 1.33 7.35
CA SER A 152 -5.70 1.71 6.57
C SER A 152 -6.67 0.55 6.34
N ASP A 153 -6.29 -0.66 6.71
CA ASP A 153 -7.08 -1.89 6.61
C ASP A 153 -7.57 -2.21 5.18
N PRO A 154 -6.67 -2.27 4.18
CA PRO A 154 -7.08 -2.37 2.78
C PRO A 154 -7.64 -3.75 2.43
N THR A 155 -8.65 -3.76 1.54
CA THR A 155 -9.15 -4.98 0.89
C THR A 155 -8.29 -5.36 -0.32
N LEU A 156 -7.80 -4.36 -1.06
CA LEU A 156 -6.81 -4.56 -2.12
C LEU A 156 -5.54 -3.80 -1.74
N LEU A 157 -4.45 -4.52 -1.56
CA LEU A 157 -3.15 -3.95 -1.28
C LEU A 157 -2.29 -4.00 -2.54
N LEU A 158 -1.84 -2.86 -3.01
CA LEU A 158 -0.88 -2.74 -4.10
C LEU A 158 0.49 -2.42 -3.51
N ALA A 159 1.55 -3.07 -3.99
CA ALA A 159 2.88 -2.90 -3.43
C ALA A 159 3.94 -2.76 -4.52
N ASP A 160 4.63 -1.61 -4.54
CA ASP A 160 5.72 -1.33 -5.46
C ASP A 160 7.06 -1.49 -4.72
N GLU A 161 7.75 -2.58 -5.01
CA GLU A 161 9.03 -2.96 -4.41
C GLU A 161 9.03 -2.91 -2.86
N PRO A 162 8.06 -3.55 -2.17
CA PRO A 162 7.85 -3.36 -0.73
C PRO A 162 9.02 -3.82 0.15
N VAL A 163 9.95 -4.59 -0.39
CA VAL A 163 11.10 -5.16 0.34
C VAL A 163 12.47 -4.73 -0.18
N ALA A 164 12.52 -3.83 -1.17
CA ALA A 164 13.79 -3.46 -1.86
C ALA A 164 14.88 -2.87 -0.93
N SER A 165 14.49 -2.29 0.20
CA SER A 165 15.41 -1.67 1.17
C SER A 165 15.62 -2.50 2.44
N LEU A 166 15.16 -3.74 2.45
CA LEU A 166 15.23 -4.64 3.58
C LEU A 166 16.35 -5.68 3.37
N ASP A 167 16.95 -6.15 4.46
CA ASP A 167 17.78 -7.34 4.42
C ASP A 167 16.92 -8.60 4.15
N ASN A 168 17.59 -9.72 3.88
CA ASN A 168 16.91 -10.95 3.47
C ASN A 168 15.95 -11.49 4.55
N GLU A 169 16.27 -11.32 5.83
CA GLU A 169 15.42 -11.77 6.94
C GLU A 169 14.13 -10.94 6.97
N TRP A 170 14.25 -9.61 7.03
CA TRP A 170 13.10 -8.71 7.04
C TRP A 170 12.30 -8.77 5.74
N ALA A 171 12.95 -9.00 4.59
CA ALA A 171 12.25 -9.16 3.31
C ALA A 171 11.27 -10.36 3.36
N GLY A 172 11.75 -11.52 3.81
CA GLY A 172 10.92 -12.72 3.94
C GLY A 172 9.78 -12.54 4.96
N GLN A 173 10.09 -12.02 6.15
CA GLN A 173 9.08 -11.75 7.19
C GLN A 173 8.02 -10.75 6.71
N THR A 174 8.43 -9.68 6.05
CA THR A 174 7.53 -8.64 5.51
C THR A 174 6.56 -9.23 4.50
N LEU A 175 7.04 -10.00 3.52
CA LEU A 175 6.16 -10.63 2.51
C LEU A 175 5.16 -11.60 3.17
N GLN A 176 5.58 -12.35 4.18
CA GLN A 176 4.69 -13.24 4.91
C GLN A 176 3.61 -12.44 5.68
N ILE A 177 3.99 -11.37 6.39
CA ILE A 177 3.04 -10.50 7.11
C ILE A 177 2.03 -9.88 6.12
N LEU A 178 2.49 -9.37 4.97
CA LEU A 178 1.61 -8.81 3.94
C LEU A 178 0.62 -9.84 3.43
N LYS A 179 1.09 -11.04 3.10
CA LYS A 179 0.25 -12.14 2.66
C LYS A 179 -0.80 -12.52 3.70
N ASP A 180 -0.39 -12.73 4.95
CA ASP A 180 -1.28 -13.14 6.04
C ASP A 180 -2.32 -12.07 6.34
N SER A 181 -1.94 -10.80 6.32
CA SER A 181 -2.85 -9.67 6.55
C SER A 181 -3.98 -9.61 5.52
N GLN A 182 -3.72 -9.99 4.27
CA GLN A 182 -4.74 -10.00 3.22
C GLN A 182 -5.56 -11.30 3.23
N THR A 183 -4.93 -12.45 3.41
CA THR A 183 -5.61 -13.76 3.44
C THR A 183 -6.65 -13.83 4.56
N GLN A 184 -6.33 -13.36 5.76
CA GLN A 184 -7.27 -13.37 6.92
C GLN A 184 -8.53 -12.55 6.69
N LYS A 185 -8.50 -11.57 5.80
CA LYS A 185 -9.61 -10.64 5.51
C LYS A 185 -10.35 -10.95 4.21
N GLY A 186 -9.93 -11.98 3.48
CA GLY A 186 -10.44 -12.22 2.13
C GLY A 186 -10.00 -11.19 1.09
N GLY A 187 -8.98 -10.41 1.42
CA GLY A 187 -8.38 -9.38 0.54
C GLY A 187 -7.38 -9.97 -0.46
N SER A 188 -6.74 -9.09 -1.24
CA SER A 188 -5.73 -9.46 -2.24
C SER A 188 -4.51 -8.54 -2.20
N LEU A 189 -3.37 -9.04 -2.64
CA LEU A 189 -2.10 -8.36 -2.77
C LEU A 189 -1.54 -8.54 -4.17
#